data_ed7ee73e330f370c01c97b044b00f0ea
#
_entry.id   ed7ee73e330f370c01c97b044b00f0ea
#
_cell.length_a   1.000
_cell.length_b   1.000
_cell.length_c   1.000
_cell.angle_alpha   90.00
_cell.angle_beta   90.00
_cell.angle_gamma   90.00
#
_symmetry.space_group_name_H-M   'P 1'
#
loop_
_entity.id
_entity.type
_entity.pdbx_description
1 polymer ?
#
loop_
_entity_poly.entity_id
_entity_poly.type
_entity_poly.pdbx_seq_one_letter_code
_entity_poly.pdbx_strand_id
1 'polypeptide(L)'
;MIEVYELDSLLKKYGIDASKILSKNDTILDRGEYHDIDKTLDYLINELGINSKNIEKCPSIMYFDVDNIRRNYEFLIKQGVNISSIETALSILNTEPNILKETYYYVLDNYGKEYINKSTTILRVPVSRIIAIERILGNKSLIRSAACSWNSTDEIEKIIAVCQKNSIPVTCDVFRRTANEIEEIVSVCKKSNIPIASSMFKKTANEIEKIIAICKKNDILPVGGVFLRTANEIEEIVSVCKKSNIPIVGTMFHKTVDEIEKIIVVCKNNNISITSTLFLKTADEIERIVAICKKNNVSITGNIFLKPADEIEEIVSVCKKNDIPITGNVFHRTANEIEQMIAVCKESNVPITGSMFLKALGEIKKIIMICKKNDIPITGGVFLKTADEIKRIVAICNENKISITGSVFHSTADELEESIDYVKSTYGEAYLKPLIVNKKVEYLKVVLPYLDSLNVLPIVIKSASILTLTLDEIIERKEYIESIGEELVLPNGRFNSIFGMSRANYRKLVGKTRSI
;
A
#
# COMPACT_ATOMS: atom_id res chain seq x y z
N MET A 1 43.82 -5.26 32.78
CA MET A 1 42.51 -5.95 32.93
C MET A 1 41.69 -5.26 33.99
N ILE A 2 40.44 -5.00 33.76
CA ILE A 2 39.51 -4.39 34.70
C ILE A 2 38.57 -5.49 35.26
N GLU A 3 38.31 -5.42 36.56
CA GLU A 3 37.35 -6.37 37.20
C GLU A 3 35.90 -5.96 36.89
N VAL A 4 34.99 -6.95 36.80
CA VAL A 4 33.58 -6.71 36.41
C VAL A 4 32.91 -5.68 37.33
N TYR A 5 33.14 -5.72 38.65
CA TYR A 5 32.54 -4.77 39.59
C TYR A 5 33.10 -3.35 39.45
N GLU A 6 34.39 -3.23 39.10
CA GLU A 6 35.02 -1.93 38.83
C GLU A 6 34.45 -1.31 37.57
N LEU A 7 34.29 -2.11 36.50
CA LEU A 7 33.66 -1.68 35.27
C LEU A 7 32.21 -1.24 35.50
N ASP A 8 31.43 -2.03 36.25
CA ASP A 8 30.03 -1.68 36.57
C ASP A 8 29.93 -0.36 37.34
N SER A 9 30.80 -0.15 38.32
CA SER A 9 30.85 1.08 39.09
C SER A 9 31.22 2.29 38.22
N LEU A 10 32.20 2.11 37.32
CA LEU A 10 32.62 3.13 36.38
C LEU A 10 31.52 3.49 35.39
N LEU A 11 30.88 2.51 34.76
CA LEU A 11 29.84 2.72 33.77
C LEU A 11 28.59 3.39 34.37
N LYS A 12 28.22 3.04 35.59
CA LYS A 12 27.13 3.70 36.33
C LYS A 12 27.38 5.21 36.54
N LYS A 13 28.62 5.63 36.75
CA LYS A 13 29.01 7.06 36.87
C LYS A 13 28.56 7.85 35.62
N TYR A 14 28.54 7.19 34.45
CA TYR A 14 28.19 7.80 33.15
C TYR A 14 26.79 7.42 32.65
N GLY A 15 25.97 6.76 33.47
CA GLY A 15 24.60 6.36 33.11
C GLY A 15 24.54 5.25 32.05
N ILE A 16 25.56 4.38 32.01
CA ILE A 16 25.67 3.26 31.08
C ILE A 16 25.37 1.95 31.80
N ASP A 17 24.60 1.07 31.17
CA ASP A 17 24.26 -0.24 31.71
C ASP A 17 25.36 -1.27 31.37
N ALA A 18 26.11 -1.71 32.39
CA ALA A 18 27.19 -2.66 32.22
C ALA A 18 26.73 -4.03 31.66
N SER A 19 25.52 -4.48 31.98
CA SER A 19 24.99 -5.75 31.49
C SER A 19 24.81 -5.73 29.95
N LYS A 20 24.39 -4.61 29.40
CA LYS A 20 24.25 -4.41 27.95
C LYS A 20 25.61 -4.33 27.23
N ILE A 21 26.62 -3.82 27.91
CA ILE A 21 27.98 -3.76 27.37
C ILE A 21 28.58 -5.15 27.32
N LEU A 22 28.59 -5.86 28.45
CA LEU A 22 29.18 -7.20 28.59
C LEU A 22 28.49 -8.23 27.67
N SER A 23 27.18 -8.14 27.51
CA SER A 23 26.45 -9.03 26.61
C SER A 23 26.84 -8.87 25.13
N LYS A 24 27.42 -7.74 24.75
CA LYS A 24 27.85 -7.44 23.38
C LYS A 24 29.35 -7.57 23.17
N ASN A 25 30.13 -7.32 24.19
CA ASN A 25 31.60 -7.25 24.08
C ASN A 25 32.24 -7.49 25.44
N ASP A 26 32.52 -8.75 25.75
CA ASP A 26 33.24 -9.18 26.95
C ASP A 26 34.75 -8.87 26.89
N THR A 27 35.31 -8.69 25.67
CA THR A 27 36.73 -8.38 25.48
C THR A 27 37.14 -7.03 26.11
N ILE A 28 36.20 -6.22 26.55
CA ILE A 28 36.47 -4.97 27.28
C ILE A 28 37.17 -5.24 28.61
N LEU A 29 36.89 -6.38 29.25
CA LEU A 29 37.52 -6.80 30.50
C LEU A 29 39.02 -7.10 30.29
N ASP A 30 39.40 -7.61 29.13
CA ASP A 30 40.76 -8.00 28.80
C ASP A 30 41.59 -6.84 28.25
N ARG A 31 40.95 -5.94 27.50
CA ARG A 31 41.62 -4.85 26.72
C ARG A 31 41.54 -3.50 27.36
N GLY A 32 40.59 -3.27 28.25
CA GLY A 32 40.38 -1.97 28.91
C GLY A 32 41.19 -1.85 30.18
N GLU A 33 41.78 -0.69 30.38
CA GLU A 33 42.28 -0.24 31.68
C GLU A 33 41.31 0.80 32.28
N TYR A 34 41.09 0.74 33.58
CA TYR A 34 40.12 1.61 34.27
C TYR A 34 40.34 3.12 33.91
N HIS A 35 41.58 3.55 34.00
CA HIS A 35 41.94 4.95 33.79
C HIS A 35 41.66 5.39 32.34
N ASP A 36 41.94 4.54 31.37
CA ASP A 36 41.76 4.87 29.97
C ASP A 36 40.26 4.87 29.59
N ILE A 37 39.47 3.94 30.15
CA ILE A 37 38.03 3.92 29.97
C ILE A 37 37.38 5.17 30.60
N ASP A 38 37.76 5.52 31.83
CA ASP A 38 37.24 6.73 32.51
C ASP A 38 37.55 7.99 31.72
N LYS A 39 38.80 8.15 31.26
CA LYS A 39 39.24 9.29 30.45
C LYS A 39 38.49 9.39 29.12
N THR A 40 38.28 8.26 28.46
CA THR A 40 37.53 8.21 27.19
C THR A 40 36.06 8.51 27.38
N LEU A 41 35.41 7.96 28.42
CA LEU A 41 34.00 8.25 28.73
C LEU A 41 33.80 9.71 29.14
N ASP A 42 34.71 10.26 29.94
CA ASP A 42 34.68 11.68 30.34
C ASP A 42 34.73 12.59 29.11
N TYR A 43 35.66 12.34 28.20
CA TYR A 43 35.75 13.07 26.94
C TYR A 43 34.49 12.94 26.08
N LEU A 44 34.00 11.72 25.84
CA LEU A 44 32.87 11.48 24.97
C LEU A 44 31.54 12.07 25.52
N ILE A 45 31.31 11.92 26.83
CA ILE A 45 30.03 12.31 27.45
C ILE A 45 30.05 13.73 27.95
N ASN A 46 31.08 14.13 28.71
CA ASN A 46 31.12 15.44 29.37
C ASN A 46 31.67 16.55 28.47
N GLU A 47 32.67 16.25 27.62
CA GLU A 47 33.23 17.26 26.71
C GLU A 47 32.47 17.34 25.37
N LEU A 48 32.13 16.17 24.75
CA LEU A 48 31.46 16.14 23.45
C LEU A 48 29.92 16.04 23.54
N GLY A 49 29.33 15.72 24.70
CA GLY A 49 27.90 15.62 24.88
C GLY A 49 27.26 14.38 24.21
N ILE A 50 28.04 13.34 23.92
CA ILE A 50 27.56 12.13 23.25
C ILE A 50 26.66 11.36 24.20
N ASN A 51 25.48 10.98 23.70
CA ASN A 51 24.50 10.23 24.47
C ASN A 51 25.04 8.82 24.84
N SER A 52 24.94 8.45 26.12
CA SER A 52 25.36 7.14 26.65
C SER A 52 24.77 5.95 25.88
N LYS A 53 23.53 6.06 25.37
CA LYS A 53 22.90 5.03 24.51
C LYS A 53 23.65 4.79 23.19
N ASN A 54 24.35 5.76 22.67
CA ASN A 54 25.16 5.58 21.46
C ASN A 54 26.45 4.83 21.79
N ILE A 55 27.01 5.04 22.99
CA ILE A 55 28.16 4.29 23.51
C ILE A 55 27.75 2.83 23.77
N GLU A 56 26.58 2.56 24.33
CA GLU A 56 26.03 1.19 24.49
C GLU A 56 25.88 0.43 23.16
N LYS A 57 25.73 1.15 22.04
CA LYS A 57 25.70 0.55 20.69
C LYS A 57 27.09 0.24 20.13
N CYS A 58 28.12 0.96 20.57
CA CYS A 58 29.49 0.81 20.12
C CYS A 58 30.46 0.72 21.33
N PRO A 59 30.37 -0.36 22.14
CA PRO A 59 31.15 -0.49 23.38
C PRO A 59 32.66 -0.41 23.21
N SER A 60 33.14 -0.86 22.04
CA SER A 60 34.57 -0.86 21.75
C SER A 60 35.23 0.53 21.76
N ILE A 61 34.44 1.62 21.64
CA ILE A 61 34.98 2.97 21.66
C ILE A 61 35.65 3.32 23.00
N MET A 62 35.25 2.68 24.09
CA MET A 62 35.67 3.00 25.44
C MET A 62 37.14 2.67 25.73
N TYR A 63 37.72 1.71 25.03
CA TYR A 63 39.12 1.30 25.26
C TYR A 63 40.09 1.77 24.14
N PHE A 64 39.67 2.77 23.38
CA PHE A 64 40.52 3.37 22.38
C PHE A 64 41.20 4.66 22.90
N ASP A 65 42.33 4.98 22.30
CA ASP A 65 43.11 6.18 22.65
C ASP A 65 42.29 7.46 22.45
N VAL A 66 42.05 8.18 23.52
CA VAL A 66 41.28 9.42 23.55
C VAL A 66 41.86 10.50 22.65
N ASP A 67 43.21 10.55 22.50
CA ASP A 67 43.86 11.58 21.65
C ASP A 67 43.62 11.25 20.16
N ASN A 68 43.47 10.00 19.81
CA ASN A 68 43.08 9.59 18.46
C ASN A 68 41.61 9.95 18.21
N ILE A 69 40.72 9.65 19.14
CA ILE A 69 39.30 10.01 19.10
C ILE A 69 39.15 11.52 18.92
N ARG A 70 39.90 12.32 19.73
CA ARG A 70 39.88 13.79 19.66
C ARG A 70 40.30 14.32 18.29
N ARG A 71 41.44 13.86 17.76
CA ARG A 71 41.93 14.25 16.44
C ARG A 71 40.95 13.97 15.32
N ASN A 72 40.34 12.80 15.35
CA ASN A 72 39.37 12.38 14.33
C ASN A 72 38.07 13.18 14.45
N TYR A 73 37.56 13.40 15.66
CA TYR A 73 36.35 14.20 15.89
C TYR A 73 36.54 15.64 15.42
N GLU A 74 37.62 16.31 15.84
CA GLU A 74 37.94 17.68 15.43
C GLU A 74 38.08 17.81 13.91
N PHE A 75 38.73 16.83 13.27
CA PHE A 75 38.84 16.82 11.82
C PHE A 75 37.46 16.76 11.17
N LEU A 76 36.59 15.82 11.58
CA LEU A 76 35.25 15.63 11.00
C LEU A 76 34.36 16.86 11.20
N ILE A 77 34.39 17.46 12.38
CA ILE A 77 33.66 18.72 12.68
C ILE A 77 34.16 19.86 11.81
N LYS A 78 35.49 20.03 11.70
CA LYS A 78 36.11 21.06 10.84
C LYS A 78 35.70 20.90 9.37
N GLN A 79 35.53 19.67 8.91
CA GLN A 79 35.02 19.39 7.57
C GLN A 79 33.49 19.53 7.47
N GLY A 80 32.78 19.82 8.56
CA GLY A 80 31.34 20.02 8.64
C GLY A 80 30.54 18.73 8.40
N VAL A 81 31.04 17.59 8.89
CA VAL A 81 30.27 16.37 9.00
C VAL A 81 29.24 16.52 10.11
N ASN A 82 28.00 16.06 9.91
CA ASN A 82 26.95 16.23 10.89
C ASN A 82 27.27 15.48 12.20
N ILE A 83 27.09 16.12 13.34
CA ILE A 83 27.31 15.51 14.66
C ILE A 83 26.47 14.24 14.83
N SER A 84 25.19 14.28 14.46
CA SER A 84 24.29 13.11 14.52
C SER A 84 24.79 11.92 13.69
N SER A 85 25.47 12.16 12.58
CA SER A 85 26.07 11.12 11.75
C SER A 85 27.31 10.50 12.43
N ILE A 86 28.10 11.31 13.14
CA ILE A 86 29.24 10.84 13.95
C ILE A 86 28.74 10.03 15.14
N GLU A 87 27.74 10.53 15.86
CA GLU A 87 27.14 9.85 17.02
C GLU A 87 26.56 8.47 16.68
N THR A 88 25.96 8.33 15.50
CA THR A 88 25.42 7.03 15.05
C THR A 88 26.50 6.06 14.57
N ALA A 89 27.70 6.55 14.28
CA ALA A 89 28.82 5.79 13.74
C ALA A 89 30.11 6.00 14.55
N LEU A 90 30.04 5.98 15.88
CA LEU A 90 31.16 6.29 16.80
C LEU A 90 32.45 5.53 16.48
N SER A 91 32.34 4.33 15.93
CA SER A 91 33.50 3.54 15.52
C SER A 91 34.43 4.23 14.51
N ILE A 92 33.97 5.27 13.80
CA ILE A 92 34.83 6.03 12.88
C ILE A 92 35.91 6.83 13.64
N LEU A 93 35.63 7.22 14.87
CA LEU A 93 36.57 8.00 15.70
C LEU A 93 37.82 7.19 16.10
N ASN A 94 37.71 5.86 15.99
CA ASN A 94 38.85 4.94 16.20
C ASN A 94 39.63 4.60 14.90
N THR A 95 39.29 5.22 13.80
CA THR A 95 40.03 5.00 12.55
C THR A 95 41.40 5.63 12.62
N GLU A 96 42.41 5.01 12.01
CA GLU A 96 43.74 5.63 11.87
C GLU A 96 43.59 6.95 11.12
N PRO A 97 44.14 8.08 11.67
CA PRO A 97 43.87 9.42 11.16
C PRO A 97 44.20 9.64 9.69
N ASN A 98 45.24 9.01 9.18
CA ASN A 98 45.59 9.11 7.76
C ASN A 98 44.56 8.43 6.88
N ILE A 99 44.13 7.23 7.26
CA ILE A 99 43.06 6.50 6.54
C ILE A 99 41.77 7.32 6.55
N LEU A 100 41.37 7.86 7.71
CA LEU A 100 40.18 8.68 7.83
C LEU A 100 40.24 9.90 6.87
N LYS A 101 41.34 10.61 6.85
CA LYS A 101 41.52 11.81 6.01
C LYS A 101 41.53 11.50 4.53
N GLU A 102 42.35 10.51 4.12
CA GLU A 102 42.41 10.07 2.72
C GLU A 102 41.05 9.61 2.21
N THR A 103 40.36 8.78 3.00
CA THR A 103 39.05 8.27 2.63
C THR A 103 37.99 9.36 2.62
N TYR A 104 38.05 10.33 3.56
CA TYR A 104 37.17 11.48 3.55
C TYR A 104 37.28 12.26 2.23
N TYR A 105 38.47 12.64 1.81
CA TYR A 105 38.66 13.41 0.58
C TYR A 105 38.28 12.58 -0.67
N TYR A 106 38.68 11.32 -0.73
CA TYR A 106 38.26 10.45 -1.84
C TYR A 106 36.76 10.35 -1.97
N VAL A 107 36.04 10.11 -0.85
CA VAL A 107 34.60 10.00 -0.83
C VAL A 107 33.92 11.33 -1.13
N LEU A 108 34.48 12.44 -0.63
CA LEU A 108 33.95 13.77 -0.94
C LEU A 108 34.01 14.07 -2.43
N ASP A 109 35.12 13.77 -3.10
CA ASP A 109 35.31 14.04 -4.52
C ASP A 109 34.47 13.14 -5.44
N ASN A 110 34.28 11.87 -5.05
CA ASN A 110 33.61 10.88 -5.90
C ASN A 110 32.12 10.72 -5.61
N TYR A 111 31.66 11.03 -4.38
CA TYR A 111 30.28 10.76 -3.91
C TYR A 111 29.59 11.98 -3.30
N GLY A 112 30.35 13.02 -2.93
CA GLY A 112 29.83 14.23 -2.33
C GLY A 112 29.60 14.15 -0.82
N LYS A 113 29.42 15.31 -0.20
CA LYS A 113 29.30 15.48 1.26
C LYS A 113 28.00 14.85 1.82
N GLU A 114 26.93 14.88 1.06
CA GLU A 114 25.66 14.26 1.48
C GLU A 114 25.80 12.74 1.67
N TYR A 115 26.59 12.09 0.81
CA TYR A 115 26.90 10.69 0.94
C TYR A 115 27.67 10.38 2.23
N ILE A 116 28.69 11.20 2.58
CA ILE A 116 29.43 11.06 3.84
C ILE A 116 28.49 11.09 5.03
N ASN A 117 27.57 12.06 5.08
CA ASN A 117 26.63 12.21 6.18
C ASN A 117 25.62 11.02 6.28
N LYS A 118 25.28 10.38 5.17
CA LYS A 118 24.37 9.20 5.15
C LYS A 118 25.09 7.88 5.42
N SER A 119 26.37 7.79 5.14
CA SER A 119 27.16 6.55 5.18
C SER A 119 28.53 6.77 5.83
N THR A 120 28.55 7.43 6.97
CA THR A 120 29.78 7.87 7.66
C THR A 120 30.75 6.73 7.95
N THR A 121 30.27 5.50 8.15
CA THR A 121 31.08 4.30 8.39
C THR A 121 32.04 3.95 7.24
N ILE A 122 31.80 4.45 6.02
CA ILE A 122 32.70 4.25 4.88
C ILE A 122 34.10 4.85 5.14
N LEU A 123 34.19 5.87 5.98
CA LEU A 123 35.44 6.56 6.33
C LEU A 123 36.46 5.68 7.06
N ARG A 124 36.05 4.48 7.50
CA ARG A 124 36.94 3.47 8.09
C ARG A 124 37.66 2.59 7.05
N VAL A 125 37.25 2.68 5.80
CA VAL A 125 37.70 1.77 4.73
C VAL A 125 38.81 2.45 3.95
N PRO A 126 40.00 1.84 3.81
CA PRO A 126 41.09 2.41 3.01
C PRO A 126 40.64 2.65 1.56
N VAL A 127 41.11 3.74 0.96
CA VAL A 127 40.76 4.13 -0.42
C VAL A 127 41.04 3.03 -1.43
N SER A 128 42.18 2.34 -1.30
CA SER A 128 42.55 1.21 -2.18
C SER A 128 41.48 0.12 -2.22
N ARG A 129 40.87 -0.16 -1.07
CA ARG A 129 39.79 -1.16 -0.96
C ARG A 129 38.48 -0.65 -1.56
N ILE A 130 38.15 0.63 -1.38
CA ILE A 130 36.97 1.23 -2.01
C ILE A 130 37.09 1.11 -3.54
N ILE A 131 38.25 1.46 -4.11
CA ILE A 131 38.51 1.37 -5.55
C ILE A 131 38.39 -0.10 -6.06
N ALA A 132 38.92 -1.07 -5.31
CA ALA A 132 38.78 -2.48 -5.67
C ALA A 132 37.31 -2.92 -5.71
N ILE A 133 36.51 -2.54 -4.70
CA ILE A 133 35.08 -2.84 -4.64
C ILE A 133 34.31 -2.13 -5.78
N GLU A 134 34.66 -0.88 -6.09
CA GLU A 134 34.06 -0.16 -7.23
C GLU A 134 34.26 -0.87 -8.56
N ARG A 135 35.46 -1.41 -8.79
CA ARG A 135 35.75 -2.16 -10.02
C ARG A 135 34.92 -3.43 -10.14
N ILE A 136 34.75 -4.15 -9.02
CA ILE A 136 33.98 -5.41 -9.00
C ILE A 136 32.47 -5.14 -9.18
N LEU A 137 31.95 -4.12 -8.51
CA LEU A 137 30.51 -3.83 -8.52
C LEU A 137 30.04 -3.13 -9.80
N GLY A 138 30.93 -2.42 -10.49
CA GLY A 138 30.58 -1.64 -11.70
C GLY A 138 29.52 -0.53 -11.45
N ASN A 139 29.03 -0.40 -10.20
CA ASN A 139 27.97 0.53 -9.83
C ASN A 139 28.28 1.18 -8.48
N LYS A 140 28.57 2.48 -8.51
CA LYS A 140 28.87 3.28 -7.32
C LYS A 140 27.76 3.31 -6.28
N SER A 141 26.49 3.09 -6.68
CA SER A 141 25.35 3.13 -5.75
C SER A 141 25.32 1.98 -4.74
N LEU A 142 25.97 0.85 -5.05
CA LEU A 142 26.01 -0.34 -4.19
C LEU A 142 27.00 -0.22 -3.04
N ILE A 143 27.97 0.70 -3.12
CA ILE A 143 28.93 0.97 -2.04
C ILE A 143 28.26 1.65 -0.83
N ARG A 144 27.02 2.11 -0.97
CA ARG A 144 26.24 2.77 0.10
C ARG A 144 26.04 1.92 1.35
N SER A 145 26.40 0.65 1.33
CA SER A 145 26.32 -0.23 2.50
C SER A 145 27.71 -0.53 3.03
N ALA A 146 27.92 -0.24 4.29
CA ALA A 146 29.09 -0.72 5.03
C ALA A 146 29.29 -2.24 4.93
N ALA A 147 28.22 -2.99 4.62
CA ALA A 147 28.29 -4.44 4.42
C ALA A 147 29.27 -4.85 3.32
N CYS A 148 29.37 -4.09 2.21
CA CYS A 148 30.36 -4.36 1.16
C CYS A 148 31.80 -4.21 1.66
N SER A 149 32.03 -3.32 2.63
CA SER A 149 33.38 -3.05 3.14
C SER A 149 33.92 -4.11 4.10
N TRP A 150 33.06 -5.02 4.59
CA TRP A 150 33.42 -6.05 5.56
C TRP A 150 33.81 -7.38 4.92
N ASN A 151 33.38 -7.65 3.69
CA ASN A 151 33.74 -8.83 2.93
C ASN A 151 35.06 -8.64 2.18
N SER A 152 35.85 -9.70 2.01
CA SER A 152 37.02 -9.67 1.11
C SER A 152 36.55 -9.45 -0.34
N THR A 153 37.45 -8.99 -1.21
CA THR A 153 37.17 -8.85 -2.65
C THR A 153 36.73 -10.16 -3.28
N ASP A 154 37.42 -11.25 -2.95
CA ASP A 154 37.11 -12.61 -3.45
C ASP A 154 35.70 -13.06 -2.99
N GLU A 155 35.30 -12.72 -1.76
CA GLU A 155 33.98 -13.06 -1.28
C GLU A 155 32.89 -12.21 -1.96
N ILE A 156 33.16 -10.94 -2.25
CA ILE A 156 32.25 -10.08 -3.03
C ILE A 156 32.03 -10.66 -4.43
N GLU A 157 33.09 -11.11 -5.11
CA GLU A 157 33.01 -11.75 -6.44
C GLU A 157 32.14 -13.02 -6.37
N LYS A 158 32.38 -13.88 -5.37
CA LYS A 158 31.56 -15.10 -5.16
C LYS A 158 30.09 -14.76 -4.92
N ILE A 159 29.80 -13.78 -4.07
CA ILE A 159 28.43 -13.32 -3.80
C ILE A 159 27.75 -12.86 -5.10
N ILE A 160 28.44 -12.07 -5.92
CA ILE A 160 27.91 -11.60 -7.21
C ILE A 160 27.64 -12.79 -8.14
N ALA A 161 28.57 -13.73 -8.24
CA ALA A 161 28.41 -14.92 -9.08
C ALA A 161 27.18 -15.76 -8.65
N VAL A 162 26.98 -15.96 -7.35
CA VAL A 162 25.80 -16.66 -6.81
C VAL A 162 24.51 -15.89 -7.11
N CYS A 163 24.53 -14.57 -6.96
CA CYS A 163 23.38 -13.74 -7.29
C CYS A 163 23.01 -13.80 -8.77
N GLN A 164 23.99 -13.70 -9.66
CA GLN A 164 23.78 -13.81 -11.12
C GLN A 164 23.24 -15.18 -11.52
N LYS A 165 23.86 -16.26 -11.03
CA LYS A 165 23.42 -17.65 -11.27
C LYS A 165 21.95 -17.89 -10.89
N ASN A 166 21.45 -17.19 -9.88
CA ASN A 166 20.10 -17.38 -9.34
C ASN A 166 19.13 -16.22 -9.66
N SER A 167 19.52 -15.30 -10.55
CA SER A 167 18.74 -14.12 -10.93
C SER A 167 18.30 -13.26 -9.72
N ILE A 168 19.17 -13.16 -8.71
CA ILE A 168 18.96 -12.36 -7.51
C ILE A 168 19.49 -10.95 -7.78
N PRO A 169 18.69 -9.89 -7.59
CA PRO A 169 19.18 -8.52 -7.66
C PRO A 169 20.28 -8.28 -6.62
N VAL A 170 21.44 -7.80 -7.07
CA VAL A 170 22.54 -7.45 -6.17
C VAL A 170 22.16 -6.18 -5.41
N THR A 171 21.81 -6.33 -4.15
CA THR A 171 21.42 -5.25 -3.22
C THR A 171 22.37 -5.22 -2.02
N CYS A 172 22.30 -4.15 -1.23
CA CYS A 172 23.12 -4.05 -0.02
C CYS A 172 22.90 -5.21 0.98
N ASP A 173 21.73 -5.80 1.00
CA ASP A 173 21.38 -6.84 1.98
C ASP A 173 22.09 -8.18 1.67
N VAL A 174 22.40 -8.50 0.41
CA VAL A 174 23.11 -9.74 0.06
C VAL A 174 24.53 -9.77 0.65
N PHE A 175 25.19 -8.61 0.78
CA PHE A 175 26.54 -8.52 1.34
C PHE A 175 26.60 -8.68 2.87
N ARG A 176 25.46 -8.89 3.53
CA ARG A 176 25.39 -9.28 4.95
C ARG A 176 25.64 -10.75 5.16
N ARG A 177 25.72 -11.52 4.06
CA ARG A 177 25.90 -12.98 4.03
C ARG A 177 27.12 -13.34 3.22
N THR A 178 27.70 -14.51 3.53
CA THR A 178 28.70 -15.15 2.66
C THR A 178 28.01 -15.78 1.45
N ALA A 179 28.78 -16.07 0.40
CA ALA A 179 28.27 -16.75 -0.80
C ALA A 179 27.60 -18.08 -0.45
N ASN A 180 28.20 -18.86 0.46
CA ASN A 180 27.65 -20.14 0.91
C ASN A 180 26.31 -19.97 1.64
N GLU A 181 26.19 -19.01 2.56
CA GLU A 181 24.92 -18.71 3.24
C GLU A 181 23.82 -18.28 2.25
N ILE A 182 24.20 -17.55 1.19
CA ILE A 182 23.24 -17.17 0.13
C ILE A 182 22.79 -18.42 -0.64
N GLU A 183 23.68 -19.35 -0.98
CA GLU A 183 23.31 -20.61 -1.64
C GLU A 183 22.40 -21.46 -0.77
N GLU A 184 22.62 -21.52 0.54
CA GLU A 184 21.72 -22.19 1.49
C GLU A 184 20.32 -21.55 1.47
N ILE A 185 20.23 -20.22 1.56
CA ILE A 185 18.95 -19.48 1.49
C ILE A 185 18.24 -19.77 0.15
N VAL A 186 18.97 -19.75 -0.96
CA VAL A 186 18.44 -20.06 -2.29
C VAL A 186 17.88 -21.49 -2.34
N SER A 187 18.60 -22.45 -1.77
CA SER A 187 18.18 -23.85 -1.70
C SER A 187 16.85 -24.01 -0.94
N VAL A 188 16.72 -23.35 0.22
CA VAL A 188 15.49 -23.35 1.03
C VAL A 188 14.32 -22.74 0.24
N CYS A 189 14.55 -21.61 -0.42
CA CYS A 189 13.51 -20.94 -1.19
C CYS A 189 13.04 -21.80 -2.39
N LYS A 190 13.98 -22.40 -3.13
CA LYS A 190 13.66 -23.30 -4.25
C LYS A 190 12.88 -24.54 -3.79
N LYS A 191 13.34 -25.21 -2.72
CA LYS A 191 12.65 -26.37 -2.12
C LYS A 191 11.22 -26.05 -1.69
N SER A 192 10.97 -24.84 -1.26
CA SER A 192 9.68 -24.38 -0.79
C SER A 192 8.82 -23.70 -1.84
N ASN A 193 9.34 -23.52 -3.06
CA ASN A 193 8.72 -22.81 -4.18
C ASN A 193 8.28 -21.39 -3.82
N ILE A 194 9.17 -20.62 -3.16
CA ILE A 194 8.92 -19.23 -2.80
C ILE A 194 9.91 -18.29 -3.48
N PRO A 195 9.49 -17.08 -3.89
CA PRO A 195 10.39 -16.10 -4.47
C PRO A 195 11.38 -15.58 -3.43
N ILE A 196 12.63 -15.34 -3.86
CA ILE A 196 13.67 -14.79 -3.01
C ILE A 196 13.43 -13.29 -2.85
N ALA A 197 13.31 -12.83 -1.60
CA ALA A 197 13.16 -11.42 -1.25
C ALA A 197 14.43 -10.91 -0.53
N SER A 198 14.78 -9.63 -0.73
CA SER A 198 15.97 -9.02 -0.09
C SER A 198 15.94 -9.09 1.45
N SER A 199 14.76 -9.04 2.06
CA SER A 199 14.61 -9.18 3.52
C SER A 199 15.11 -10.52 4.07
N MET A 200 15.14 -11.57 3.25
CA MET A 200 15.62 -12.90 3.65
C MET A 200 17.11 -12.91 3.97
N PHE A 201 17.92 -12.07 3.31
CA PHE A 201 19.36 -11.99 3.58
C PHE A 201 19.70 -11.39 4.95
N LYS A 202 18.72 -10.90 5.70
CA LYS A 202 18.85 -10.53 7.12
C LYS A 202 18.71 -11.72 8.08
N LYS A 203 18.33 -12.90 7.55
CA LYS A 203 18.02 -14.12 8.28
C LYS A 203 18.97 -15.26 7.88
N THR A 204 19.15 -16.26 8.76
CA THR A 204 19.81 -17.53 8.39
C THR A 204 18.85 -18.43 7.62
N ALA A 205 19.39 -19.39 6.86
CA ALA A 205 18.60 -20.39 6.14
C ALA A 205 17.64 -21.15 7.09
N ASN A 206 18.15 -21.57 8.26
CA ASN A 206 17.34 -22.25 9.29
C ASN A 206 16.17 -21.38 9.81
N GLU A 207 16.40 -20.09 10.04
CA GLU A 207 15.33 -19.18 10.47
C GLU A 207 14.27 -19.01 9.35
N ILE A 208 14.71 -18.95 8.10
CA ILE A 208 13.80 -18.88 6.94
C ILE A 208 12.95 -20.16 6.85
N GLU A 209 13.54 -21.35 7.03
CA GLU A 209 12.80 -22.62 7.06
C GLU A 209 11.74 -22.64 8.16
N LYS A 210 12.06 -22.17 9.37
CA LYS A 210 11.10 -22.05 10.48
C LYS A 210 9.96 -21.11 10.12
N ILE A 211 10.27 -19.95 9.58
CA ILE A 211 9.25 -18.97 9.16
C ILE A 211 8.31 -19.58 8.10
N ILE A 212 8.87 -20.27 7.10
CA ILE A 212 8.08 -20.94 6.05
C ILE A 212 7.16 -22.02 6.65
N ALA A 213 7.66 -22.81 7.61
CA ALA A 213 6.87 -23.83 8.29
C ALA A 213 5.68 -23.23 9.05
N ILE A 214 5.90 -22.13 9.77
CA ILE A 214 4.84 -21.40 10.48
C ILE A 214 3.82 -20.83 9.47
N CYS A 215 4.28 -20.24 8.37
CA CYS A 215 3.42 -19.70 7.33
C CYS A 215 2.53 -20.80 6.72
N LYS A 216 3.11 -21.94 6.34
CA LYS A 216 2.36 -23.09 5.79
C LYS A 216 1.32 -23.62 6.78
N LYS A 217 1.67 -23.74 8.07
CA LYS A 217 0.75 -24.20 9.14
C LYS A 217 -0.45 -23.29 9.33
N ASN A 218 -0.35 -22.00 8.96
CA ASN A 218 -1.35 -20.99 9.24
C ASN A 218 -1.93 -20.34 7.97
N ASP A 219 -1.75 -20.96 6.80
CA ASP A 219 -2.21 -20.47 5.48
C ASP A 219 -1.75 -19.03 5.17
N ILE A 220 -0.56 -18.66 5.65
CA ILE A 220 0.07 -17.37 5.40
C ILE A 220 0.94 -17.47 4.16
N LEU A 221 0.76 -16.55 3.21
CA LEU A 221 1.64 -16.47 2.05
C LEU A 221 3.03 -15.96 2.49
N PRO A 222 4.13 -16.76 2.32
CA PRO A 222 5.47 -16.36 2.74
C PRO A 222 6.10 -15.38 1.75
N VAL A 223 5.67 -14.10 1.83
CA VAL A 223 6.17 -12.99 1.00
C VAL A 223 7.02 -12.02 1.82
N GLY A 224 7.72 -11.11 1.16
CA GLY A 224 8.79 -10.25 1.71
C GLY A 224 8.55 -9.65 3.10
N GLY A 225 7.33 -9.20 3.41
CA GLY A 225 6.99 -8.60 4.71
C GLY A 225 7.14 -9.55 5.90
N VAL A 226 6.82 -10.83 5.72
CA VAL A 226 6.92 -11.86 6.77
C VAL A 226 8.36 -12.02 7.24
N PHE A 227 9.34 -11.97 6.34
CA PHE A 227 10.76 -12.12 6.64
C PHE A 227 11.39 -10.89 7.33
N LEU A 228 10.61 -9.84 7.60
CA LEU A 228 11.03 -8.75 8.48
C LEU A 228 10.95 -9.14 9.96
N ARG A 229 10.20 -10.21 10.29
CA ARG A 229 9.97 -10.71 11.64
C ARG A 229 10.75 -11.99 11.94
N THR A 230 11.00 -12.25 13.21
CA THR A 230 11.50 -13.55 13.68
C THR A 230 10.38 -14.59 13.66
N ALA A 231 10.74 -15.88 13.69
CA ALA A 231 9.77 -16.97 13.78
C ALA A 231 8.83 -16.81 15.00
N ASN A 232 9.40 -16.45 16.16
CA ASN A 232 8.62 -16.23 17.38
C ASN A 232 7.63 -15.07 17.26
N GLU A 233 8.07 -13.91 16.73
CA GLU A 233 7.17 -12.77 16.50
C GLU A 233 6.02 -13.13 15.56
N ILE A 234 6.26 -13.97 14.57
CA ILE A 234 5.20 -14.44 13.64
C ILE A 234 4.20 -15.31 14.40
N GLU A 235 4.65 -16.23 15.24
CA GLU A 235 3.77 -17.06 16.06
C GLU A 235 2.93 -16.21 17.04
N GLU A 236 3.51 -15.18 17.64
CA GLU A 236 2.79 -14.23 18.50
C GLU A 236 1.71 -13.47 17.71
N ILE A 237 2.05 -12.93 16.53
CA ILE A 237 1.08 -12.26 15.64
C ILE A 237 -0.06 -13.21 15.27
N VAL A 238 0.24 -14.45 14.89
CA VAL A 238 -0.75 -15.48 14.58
C VAL A 238 -1.66 -15.76 15.77
N SER A 239 -1.08 -15.87 16.97
CA SER A 239 -1.84 -16.10 18.22
C SER A 239 -2.81 -14.96 18.50
N VAL A 240 -2.35 -13.71 18.39
CA VAL A 240 -3.19 -12.51 18.59
C VAL A 240 -4.33 -12.46 17.56
N CYS A 241 -4.05 -12.73 16.29
CA CYS A 241 -5.06 -12.75 15.25
C CYS A 241 -6.12 -13.82 15.48
N LYS A 242 -5.71 -15.05 15.82
CA LYS A 242 -6.63 -16.16 16.15
C LYS A 242 -7.49 -15.86 17.37
N LYS A 243 -6.89 -15.37 18.46
CA LYS A 243 -7.60 -14.96 19.69
C LYS A 243 -8.63 -13.86 19.42
N SER A 244 -8.34 -12.97 18.49
CA SER A 244 -9.20 -11.85 18.13
C SER A 244 -10.19 -12.16 17.02
N ASN A 245 -10.13 -13.35 16.42
CA ASN A 245 -10.91 -13.79 15.27
C ASN A 245 -10.81 -12.82 14.07
N ILE A 246 -9.57 -12.44 13.72
CA ILE A 246 -9.29 -11.55 12.60
C ILE A 246 -8.41 -12.25 11.55
N PRO A 247 -8.56 -11.92 10.26
CA PRO A 247 -7.71 -12.49 9.22
C PRO A 247 -6.28 -11.97 9.35
N ILE A 248 -5.30 -12.83 9.08
CA ILE A 248 -3.89 -12.44 9.01
C ILE A 248 -3.64 -11.80 7.65
N VAL A 249 -3.15 -10.55 7.66
CA VAL A 249 -2.82 -9.81 6.44
C VAL A 249 -1.34 -9.42 6.41
N GLY A 250 -0.75 -9.38 5.21
CA GLY A 250 0.69 -9.17 5.03
C GLY A 250 1.24 -7.88 5.65
N THR A 251 0.43 -6.82 5.71
CA THR A 251 0.82 -5.53 6.30
C THR A 251 1.04 -5.57 7.82
N MET A 252 0.47 -6.56 8.52
CA MET A 252 0.69 -6.75 9.96
C MET A 252 2.16 -7.00 10.30
N PHE A 253 2.88 -7.71 9.43
CA PHE A 253 4.29 -8.02 9.66
C PHE A 253 5.23 -6.80 9.63
N HIS A 254 4.73 -5.62 9.29
CA HIS A 254 5.44 -4.36 9.45
C HIS A 254 5.26 -3.72 10.84
N LYS A 255 4.37 -4.28 11.68
CA LYS A 255 4.02 -3.76 13.01
C LYS A 255 4.52 -4.68 14.13
N THR A 256 4.81 -4.14 15.31
CA THR A 256 5.05 -4.94 16.52
C THR A 256 3.75 -5.59 16.99
N VAL A 257 3.86 -6.66 17.78
CA VAL A 257 2.70 -7.35 18.37
C VAL A 257 1.83 -6.38 19.18
N ASP A 258 2.46 -5.59 20.06
CA ASP A 258 1.78 -4.58 20.89
C ASP A 258 1.00 -3.56 20.04
N GLU A 259 1.57 -3.13 18.93
CA GLU A 259 0.91 -2.18 18.02
C GLU A 259 -0.28 -2.82 17.30
N ILE A 260 -0.16 -4.09 16.92
CA ILE A 260 -1.27 -4.86 16.35
C ILE A 260 -2.41 -4.98 17.36
N GLU A 261 -2.13 -5.32 18.61
CA GLU A 261 -3.13 -5.42 19.68
C GLU A 261 -3.84 -4.09 19.91
N LYS A 262 -3.12 -2.98 19.98
CA LYS A 262 -3.70 -1.63 20.10
C LYS A 262 -4.63 -1.32 18.93
N ILE A 263 -4.19 -1.56 17.68
CA ILE A 263 -5.02 -1.35 16.49
C ILE A 263 -6.32 -2.17 16.57
N ILE A 264 -6.22 -3.45 16.97
CA ILE A 264 -7.39 -4.33 17.13
C ILE A 264 -8.38 -3.76 18.16
N VAL A 265 -7.88 -3.28 19.31
CA VAL A 265 -8.71 -2.68 20.37
C VAL A 265 -9.43 -1.44 19.84
N VAL A 266 -8.71 -0.54 19.17
CA VAL A 266 -9.30 0.67 18.57
C VAL A 266 -10.40 0.31 17.56
N CYS A 267 -10.13 -0.66 16.69
CA CYS A 267 -11.10 -1.10 15.70
C CYS A 267 -12.36 -1.71 16.33
N LYS A 268 -12.20 -2.58 17.33
CA LYS A 268 -13.33 -3.20 18.06
C LYS A 268 -14.19 -2.14 18.77
N ASN A 269 -13.56 -1.20 19.48
CA ASN A 269 -14.26 -0.14 20.21
C ASN A 269 -15.04 0.81 19.29
N ASN A 270 -14.69 0.88 18.01
CA ASN A 270 -15.32 1.77 17.04
C ASN A 270 -16.10 1.03 15.94
N ASN A 271 -16.31 -0.28 16.07
CA ASN A 271 -16.98 -1.14 15.07
C ASN A 271 -16.38 -1.00 13.66
N ILE A 272 -15.05 -0.91 13.56
CA ILE A 272 -14.34 -0.79 12.29
C ILE A 272 -13.95 -2.18 11.81
N SER A 273 -14.31 -2.52 10.59
CA SER A 273 -13.85 -3.76 9.94
C SER A 273 -12.34 -3.71 9.72
N ILE A 274 -11.63 -4.73 10.20
CA ILE A 274 -10.16 -4.80 10.09
C ILE A 274 -9.78 -5.16 8.66
N THR A 275 -9.03 -4.25 8.02
CA THR A 275 -8.52 -4.38 6.66
C THR A 275 -7.00 -4.19 6.64
N SER A 276 -6.34 -4.58 5.55
CA SER A 276 -4.89 -4.43 5.39
C SER A 276 -4.41 -2.97 5.49
N THR A 277 -5.23 -2.02 5.08
CA THR A 277 -4.91 -0.58 5.09
C THR A 277 -4.74 0.00 6.49
N LEU A 278 -5.44 -0.56 7.49
CA LEU A 278 -5.32 -0.13 8.88
C LEU A 278 -3.90 -0.31 9.42
N PHE A 279 -3.23 -1.41 9.07
CA PHE A 279 -1.86 -1.68 9.53
C PHE A 279 -0.79 -0.84 8.83
N LEU A 280 -1.17 0.05 7.91
CA LEU A 280 -0.28 1.11 7.41
C LEU A 280 -0.20 2.30 8.37
N LYS A 281 -1.12 2.39 9.34
CA LYS A 281 -1.25 3.45 10.34
C LYS A 281 -0.82 2.99 11.73
N THR A 282 -0.58 3.94 12.64
CA THR A 282 -0.46 3.66 14.08
C THR A 282 -1.84 3.66 14.73
N ALA A 283 -1.97 3.04 15.91
CA ALA A 283 -3.21 3.05 16.68
C ALA A 283 -3.69 4.47 16.97
N ASP A 284 -2.77 5.36 17.38
CA ASP A 284 -3.07 6.76 17.69
C ASP A 284 -3.56 7.52 16.44
N GLU A 285 -2.97 7.26 15.28
CA GLU A 285 -3.41 7.87 14.02
C GLU A 285 -4.80 7.38 13.61
N ILE A 286 -5.10 6.10 13.82
CA ILE A 286 -6.45 5.55 13.59
C ILE A 286 -7.46 6.22 14.52
N GLU A 287 -7.15 6.40 15.81
CA GLU A 287 -8.02 7.10 16.75
C GLU A 287 -8.29 8.55 16.32
N ARG A 288 -7.26 9.28 15.88
CA ARG A 288 -7.44 10.64 15.34
C ARG A 288 -8.38 10.65 14.13
N ILE A 289 -8.18 9.74 13.17
CA ILE A 289 -9.03 9.62 11.98
C ILE A 289 -10.47 9.33 12.39
N VAL A 290 -10.68 8.40 13.31
CA VAL A 290 -12.01 8.06 13.83
C VAL A 290 -12.68 9.26 14.50
N ALA A 291 -11.95 10.03 15.29
CA ALA A 291 -12.45 11.25 15.92
C ALA A 291 -12.89 12.29 14.89
N ILE A 292 -12.09 12.51 13.83
CA ILE A 292 -12.44 13.42 12.72
C ILE A 292 -13.72 12.93 12.03
N CYS A 293 -13.83 11.62 11.74
CA CYS A 293 -15.02 11.05 11.09
C CYS A 293 -16.28 11.23 11.94
N LYS A 294 -16.21 10.91 13.23
CA LYS A 294 -17.33 11.07 14.17
C LYS A 294 -17.78 12.52 14.29
N LYS A 295 -16.82 13.45 14.50
CA LYS A 295 -17.09 14.91 14.58
C LYS A 295 -17.81 15.45 13.34
N ASN A 296 -17.54 14.87 12.18
CA ASN A 296 -18.01 15.37 10.89
C ASN A 296 -19.13 14.52 10.26
N ASN A 297 -19.61 13.50 10.96
CA ASN A 297 -20.59 12.52 10.48
C ASN A 297 -20.19 11.86 9.16
N VAL A 298 -18.90 11.49 9.05
CA VAL A 298 -18.32 10.83 7.88
C VAL A 298 -18.29 9.33 8.12
N SER A 299 -18.78 8.55 7.15
CA SER A 299 -18.71 7.09 7.22
C SER A 299 -17.26 6.60 7.15
N ILE A 300 -16.85 5.77 8.10
CA ILE A 300 -15.52 5.18 8.13
C ILE A 300 -15.46 4.04 7.12
N THR A 301 -14.69 4.24 6.05
CA THR A 301 -14.43 3.24 5.00
C THR A 301 -12.95 2.94 4.92
N GLY A 302 -12.56 1.78 4.35
CA GLY A 302 -11.14 1.39 4.25
C GLY A 302 -10.25 2.42 3.56
N ASN A 303 -10.79 3.16 2.60
CA ASN A 303 -10.03 4.14 1.81
C ASN A 303 -9.58 5.36 2.63
N ILE A 304 -10.29 5.70 3.71
CA ILE A 304 -9.92 6.86 4.53
C ILE A 304 -8.54 6.66 5.19
N PHE A 305 -8.20 5.41 5.55
CA PHE A 305 -6.91 5.07 6.16
C PHE A 305 -5.72 5.11 5.19
N LEU A 306 -5.96 5.38 3.91
CA LEU A 306 -4.87 5.65 2.94
C LEU A 306 -4.28 7.05 3.12
N LYS A 307 -5.00 7.96 3.79
CA LYS A 307 -4.60 9.34 4.01
C LYS A 307 -4.14 9.60 5.45
N PRO A 308 -3.21 10.56 5.68
CA PRO A 308 -2.91 11.07 7.02
C PRO A 308 -4.12 11.80 7.61
N ALA A 309 -4.21 11.84 8.94
CA ALA A 309 -5.31 12.50 9.65
C ALA A 309 -5.48 13.98 9.27
N ASP A 310 -4.37 14.70 9.15
CA ASP A 310 -4.37 16.13 8.78
C ASP A 310 -4.95 16.36 7.37
N GLU A 311 -4.57 15.51 6.39
CA GLU A 311 -5.10 15.58 5.03
C GLU A 311 -6.61 15.25 4.99
N ILE A 312 -7.05 14.31 5.83
CA ILE A 312 -8.49 14.00 5.96
C ILE A 312 -9.26 15.23 6.48
N GLU A 313 -8.72 15.93 7.46
CA GLU A 313 -9.35 17.14 8.02
C GLU A 313 -9.46 18.25 6.98
N GLU A 314 -8.43 18.45 6.16
CA GLU A 314 -8.45 19.39 5.03
C GLU A 314 -9.49 18.99 3.98
N ILE A 315 -9.54 17.72 3.56
CA ILE A 315 -10.52 17.21 2.60
C ILE A 315 -11.94 17.43 3.10
N VAL A 316 -12.20 17.09 4.36
CA VAL A 316 -13.51 17.27 5.00
C VAL A 316 -13.92 18.76 5.02
N SER A 317 -12.97 19.65 5.34
CA SER A 317 -13.18 21.10 5.34
C SER A 317 -13.58 21.62 3.95
N VAL A 318 -12.83 21.22 2.90
CA VAL A 318 -13.10 21.62 1.51
C VAL A 318 -14.47 21.11 1.05
N CYS A 319 -14.79 19.84 1.35
CA CYS A 319 -16.07 19.26 0.98
C CYS A 319 -17.25 19.99 1.66
N LYS A 320 -17.16 20.28 2.96
CA LYS A 320 -18.20 21.01 3.70
C LYS A 320 -18.39 22.44 3.19
N LYS A 321 -17.29 23.17 2.93
CA LYS A 321 -17.34 24.55 2.39
C LYS A 321 -18.06 24.63 1.04
N ASN A 322 -18.10 23.53 0.28
CA ASN A 322 -18.68 23.49 -1.08
C ASN A 322 -19.90 22.58 -1.18
N ASP A 323 -20.54 22.19 -0.06
CA ASP A 323 -21.71 21.31 0.01
C ASP A 323 -21.55 19.98 -0.76
N ILE A 324 -20.32 19.42 -0.75
CA ILE A 324 -20.03 18.16 -1.41
C ILE A 324 -20.28 17.00 -0.45
N PRO A 325 -21.09 15.98 -0.84
CA PRO A 325 -21.27 14.78 -0.03
C PRO A 325 -19.93 14.06 0.20
N ILE A 326 -19.56 13.86 1.46
CA ILE A 326 -18.32 13.18 1.82
C ILE A 326 -18.53 11.68 1.73
N THR A 327 -18.11 11.09 0.61
CA THR A 327 -18.11 9.64 0.34
C THR A 327 -16.69 9.09 0.36
N GLY A 328 -16.54 7.77 0.42
CA GLY A 328 -15.21 7.12 0.37
C GLY A 328 -14.35 7.55 -0.83
N ASN A 329 -14.97 7.95 -1.93
CA ASN A 329 -14.27 8.32 -3.16
C ASN A 329 -13.49 9.63 -3.06
N VAL A 330 -13.91 10.60 -2.21
CA VAL A 330 -13.18 11.88 -2.06
C VAL A 330 -11.76 11.66 -1.51
N PHE A 331 -11.55 10.62 -0.70
CA PHE A 331 -10.26 10.30 -0.11
C PHE A 331 -9.23 9.68 -1.08
N HIS A 332 -9.61 9.46 -2.36
CA HIS A 332 -8.65 9.17 -3.42
C HIS A 332 -7.90 10.42 -3.91
N ARG A 333 -8.33 11.62 -3.49
CA ARG A 333 -7.78 12.91 -3.92
C ARG A 333 -7.19 13.68 -2.75
N THR A 334 -6.31 14.62 -3.05
CA THR A 334 -5.86 15.63 -2.09
C THR A 334 -6.88 16.78 -2.01
N ALA A 335 -6.85 17.56 -0.95
CA ALA A 335 -7.70 18.73 -0.80
C ALA A 335 -7.58 19.71 -1.97
N ASN A 336 -6.35 19.98 -2.42
CA ASN A 336 -6.06 20.84 -3.57
C ASN A 336 -6.63 20.29 -4.90
N GLU A 337 -6.52 18.97 -5.14
CA GLU A 337 -7.12 18.34 -6.32
C GLU A 337 -8.66 18.50 -6.30
N ILE A 338 -9.28 18.33 -5.13
CA ILE A 338 -10.72 18.52 -4.97
C ILE A 338 -11.11 19.97 -5.28
N GLU A 339 -10.38 20.96 -4.77
CA GLU A 339 -10.64 22.39 -5.09
C GLU A 339 -10.53 22.68 -6.57
N GLN A 340 -9.53 22.11 -7.26
CA GLN A 340 -9.38 22.24 -8.71
C GLN A 340 -10.55 21.59 -9.46
N MET A 341 -11.01 20.42 -9.03
CA MET A 341 -12.19 19.76 -9.61
C MET A 341 -13.46 20.60 -9.42
N ILE A 342 -13.64 21.18 -8.22
CA ILE A 342 -14.76 22.09 -7.92
C ILE A 342 -14.75 23.29 -8.86
N ALA A 343 -13.58 23.92 -9.06
CA ALA A 343 -13.44 25.07 -9.96
C ALA A 343 -13.86 24.71 -11.38
N VAL A 344 -13.36 23.58 -11.92
CA VAL A 344 -13.72 23.09 -13.26
C VAL A 344 -15.22 22.80 -13.38
N CYS A 345 -15.83 22.19 -12.37
CA CYS A 345 -17.25 21.88 -12.38
C CYS A 345 -18.12 23.16 -12.34
N LYS A 346 -17.74 24.13 -11.49
CA LYS A 346 -18.42 25.44 -11.41
C LYS A 346 -18.32 26.22 -12.73
N GLU A 347 -17.13 26.34 -13.28
CA GLU A 347 -16.88 27.00 -14.57
C GLU A 347 -17.66 26.34 -15.73
N SER A 348 -17.80 25.04 -15.66
CA SER A 348 -18.50 24.25 -16.66
C SER A 348 -20.02 24.15 -16.43
N ASN A 349 -20.53 24.64 -15.32
CA ASN A 349 -21.91 24.45 -14.83
C ASN A 349 -22.33 22.98 -14.79
N VAL A 350 -21.45 22.13 -14.20
CA VAL A 350 -21.63 20.68 -14.09
C VAL A 350 -21.77 20.30 -12.62
N PRO A 351 -22.78 19.48 -12.25
CA PRO A 351 -22.92 19.03 -10.86
C PRO A 351 -21.75 18.12 -10.46
N ILE A 352 -21.24 18.29 -9.24
CA ILE A 352 -20.18 17.45 -8.68
C ILE A 352 -20.79 16.12 -8.24
N THR A 353 -20.21 15.01 -8.71
CA THR A 353 -20.64 13.66 -8.37
C THR A 353 -19.49 12.84 -7.77
N GLY A 354 -19.82 11.85 -6.91
CA GLY A 354 -18.82 11.02 -6.24
C GLY A 354 -17.89 10.25 -7.19
N SER A 355 -18.37 9.88 -8.39
CA SER A 355 -17.58 9.17 -9.40
C SER A 355 -16.48 10.02 -10.03
N MET A 356 -16.60 11.35 -10.02
CA MET A 356 -15.56 12.25 -10.52
C MET A 356 -14.25 12.10 -9.75
N PHE A 357 -14.31 11.87 -8.45
CA PHE A 357 -13.10 11.73 -7.62
C PHE A 357 -12.26 10.49 -7.94
N LEU A 358 -12.78 9.57 -8.75
CA LEU A 358 -12.04 8.42 -9.27
C LEU A 358 -11.22 8.77 -10.53
N LYS A 359 -11.42 9.95 -11.13
CA LYS A 359 -10.79 10.38 -12.38
C LYS A 359 -9.77 11.49 -12.16
N ALA A 360 -8.69 11.49 -12.94
CA ALA A 360 -7.76 12.62 -12.98
C ALA A 360 -8.42 13.88 -13.54
N LEU A 361 -7.99 15.06 -13.09
CA LEU A 361 -8.57 16.35 -13.50
C LEU A 361 -8.58 16.54 -15.03
N GLY A 362 -7.50 16.15 -15.71
CA GLY A 362 -7.42 16.23 -17.18
C GLY A 362 -8.46 15.35 -17.88
N GLU A 363 -8.75 14.19 -17.32
CA GLU A 363 -9.77 13.27 -17.84
C GLU A 363 -11.18 13.84 -17.63
N ILE A 364 -11.45 14.43 -16.45
CA ILE A 364 -12.73 15.12 -16.18
C ILE A 364 -12.98 16.23 -17.21
N LYS A 365 -11.98 17.07 -17.49
CA LYS A 365 -12.08 18.14 -18.50
C LYS A 365 -12.44 17.59 -19.88
N LYS A 366 -11.78 16.50 -20.31
CA LYS A 366 -12.06 15.84 -21.60
C LYS A 366 -13.49 15.29 -21.64
N ILE A 367 -13.92 14.61 -20.59
CA ILE A 367 -15.28 14.06 -20.49
C ILE A 367 -16.33 15.18 -20.59
N ILE A 368 -16.18 16.26 -19.80
CA ILE A 368 -17.10 17.40 -19.85
C ILE A 368 -17.16 18.00 -21.26
N MET A 369 -16.03 18.17 -21.92
CA MET A 369 -15.97 18.72 -23.29
C MET A 369 -16.71 17.83 -24.27
N ILE A 370 -16.54 16.50 -24.22
CA ILE A 370 -17.25 15.55 -25.10
C ILE A 370 -18.75 15.61 -24.83
N CYS A 371 -19.16 15.60 -23.57
CA CYS A 371 -20.57 15.64 -23.20
C CYS A 371 -21.24 16.93 -23.68
N LYS A 372 -20.62 18.10 -23.49
CA LYS A 372 -21.13 19.38 -23.98
C LYS A 372 -21.23 19.43 -25.51
N LYS A 373 -20.20 18.91 -26.21
CA LYS A 373 -20.21 18.89 -27.69
C LYS A 373 -21.34 18.05 -28.28
N ASN A 374 -21.81 17.04 -27.58
CA ASN A 374 -22.80 16.07 -28.04
C ASN A 374 -24.13 16.16 -27.29
N ASP A 375 -24.40 17.23 -26.55
CA ASP A 375 -25.60 17.47 -25.75
C ASP A 375 -25.94 16.30 -24.79
N ILE A 376 -24.91 15.67 -24.24
CA ILE A 376 -25.06 14.53 -23.34
C ILE A 376 -25.32 15.03 -21.90
N PRO A 377 -26.38 14.55 -21.24
CA PRO A 377 -26.61 14.87 -19.83
C PRO A 377 -25.46 14.37 -18.96
N ILE A 378 -24.78 15.28 -18.27
CA ILE A 378 -23.62 14.95 -17.42
C ILE A 378 -24.13 14.41 -16.08
N THR A 379 -24.11 13.09 -15.94
CA THR A 379 -24.51 12.35 -14.74
C THR A 379 -23.31 11.60 -14.15
N GLY A 380 -23.46 11.04 -12.95
CA GLY A 380 -22.41 10.24 -12.30
C GLY A 380 -21.95 9.04 -13.15
N GLY A 381 -22.84 8.44 -13.93
CA GLY A 381 -22.55 7.28 -14.79
C GLY A 381 -21.51 7.57 -15.88
N VAL A 382 -21.51 8.78 -16.43
CA VAL A 382 -20.55 9.19 -17.47
C VAL A 382 -19.10 9.14 -16.94
N PHE A 383 -18.87 9.53 -15.69
CA PHE A 383 -17.55 9.51 -15.07
C PHE A 383 -17.07 8.11 -14.65
N LEU A 384 -17.86 7.07 -14.85
CA LEU A 384 -17.38 5.70 -14.71
C LEU A 384 -16.58 5.24 -15.94
N LYS A 385 -16.75 5.91 -17.09
CA LYS A 385 -16.07 5.62 -18.35
C LYS A 385 -14.85 6.52 -18.56
N THR A 386 -13.96 6.14 -19.48
CA THR A 386 -12.90 7.01 -19.98
C THR A 386 -13.43 7.93 -21.07
N ALA A 387 -12.73 9.04 -21.35
CA ALA A 387 -13.11 9.97 -22.42
C ALA A 387 -13.16 9.28 -23.79
N ASP A 388 -12.23 8.36 -24.06
CA ASP A 388 -12.18 7.65 -25.33
C ASP A 388 -13.31 6.60 -25.44
N GLU A 389 -13.65 5.94 -24.34
CA GLU A 389 -14.80 5.05 -24.28
C GLU A 389 -16.12 5.80 -24.52
N ILE A 390 -16.27 6.99 -23.95
CA ILE A 390 -17.43 7.85 -24.19
C ILE A 390 -17.52 8.23 -25.67
N LYS A 391 -16.41 8.60 -26.32
CA LYS A 391 -16.40 8.90 -27.77
C LYS A 391 -16.86 7.71 -28.60
N ARG A 392 -16.39 6.49 -28.29
CA ARG A 392 -16.83 5.26 -28.96
C ARG A 392 -18.33 5.04 -28.79
N ILE A 393 -18.83 5.10 -27.56
CA ILE A 393 -20.27 4.95 -27.28
C ILE A 393 -21.10 5.99 -28.07
N VAL A 394 -20.66 7.25 -28.09
CA VAL A 394 -21.32 8.32 -28.83
C VAL A 394 -21.35 8.04 -30.33
N ALA A 395 -20.24 7.59 -30.90
CA ALA A 395 -20.18 7.23 -32.32
C ALA A 395 -21.15 6.09 -32.65
N ILE A 396 -21.16 5.02 -31.88
CA ILE A 396 -22.07 3.87 -32.01
C ILE A 396 -23.55 4.31 -31.95
N CYS A 397 -23.87 5.12 -30.93
CA CYS A 397 -25.24 5.63 -30.79
C CYS A 397 -25.69 6.49 -31.98
N ASN A 398 -24.82 7.38 -32.46
CA ASN A 398 -25.12 8.26 -33.60
C ASN A 398 -25.31 7.45 -34.91
N GLU A 399 -24.44 6.48 -35.17
CA GLU A 399 -24.50 5.60 -36.33
C GLU A 399 -25.82 4.81 -36.37
N ASN A 400 -26.28 4.33 -35.22
CA ASN A 400 -27.50 3.54 -35.10
C ASN A 400 -28.74 4.38 -34.71
N LYS A 401 -28.66 5.70 -34.74
CA LYS A 401 -29.76 6.65 -34.42
C LYS A 401 -30.39 6.40 -33.03
N ILE A 402 -29.55 5.99 -32.07
CA ILE A 402 -29.96 5.75 -30.68
C ILE A 402 -29.80 7.05 -29.90
N SER A 403 -30.85 7.45 -29.18
CA SER A 403 -30.78 8.62 -28.31
C SER A 403 -29.78 8.39 -27.17
N ILE A 404 -28.83 9.30 -27.01
CA ILE A 404 -27.80 9.21 -25.97
C ILE A 404 -28.40 9.66 -24.63
N THR A 405 -28.60 8.68 -23.74
CA THR A 405 -29.10 8.87 -22.37
C THR A 405 -28.04 8.39 -21.37
N GLY A 406 -28.18 8.78 -20.10
CA GLY A 406 -27.26 8.32 -19.05
C GLY A 406 -27.16 6.79 -18.95
N SER A 407 -28.19 6.06 -19.37
CA SER A 407 -28.22 4.60 -19.29
C SER A 407 -27.24 3.90 -20.25
N VAL A 408 -26.93 4.47 -21.41
CA VAL A 408 -26.00 3.84 -22.38
C VAL A 408 -24.56 3.74 -21.84
N PHE A 409 -24.21 4.58 -20.85
CA PHE A 409 -22.90 4.56 -20.22
C PHE A 409 -22.73 3.51 -19.12
N HIS A 410 -23.74 2.69 -18.86
CA HIS A 410 -23.61 1.53 -17.97
C HIS A 410 -22.91 0.34 -18.66
N SER A 411 -23.01 0.24 -20.00
CA SER A 411 -22.33 -0.78 -20.82
C SER A 411 -20.99 -0.27 -21.34
N THR A 412 -20.07 -1.15 -21.73
CA THR A 412 -18.90 -0.82 -22.52
C THR A 412 -19.29 -0.57 -23.98
N ALA A 413 -18.42 0.04 -24.80
CA ALA A 413 -18.68 0.21 -26.22
C ALA A 413 -18.89 -1.15 -26.92
N ASP A 414 -18.05 -2.13 -26.59
CA ASP A 414 -18.13 -3.48 -27.16
C ASP A 414 -19.46 -4.19 -26.78
N GLU A 415 -19.85 -4.14 -25.49
CA GLU A 415 -21.14 -4.69 -25.02
C GLU A 415 -22.33 -3.99 -25.71
N LEU A 416 -22.21 -2.69 -25.99
CA LEU A 416 -23.26 -1.94 -26.67
C LEU A 416 -23.37 -2.35 -28.15
N GLU A 417 -22.25 -2.50 -28.86
CA GLU A 417 -22.21 -2.99 -30.25
C GLU A 417 -22.82 -4.38 -30.35
N GLU A 418 -22.41 -5.35 -29.52
CA GLU A 418 -22.97 -6.70 -29.52
C GLU A 418 -24.49 -6.69 -29.31
N SER A 419 -24.97 -5.86 -28.39
CA SER A 419 -26.39 -5.77 -28.09
C SER A 419 -27.18 -5.12 -29.23
N ILE A 420 -26.61 -4.11 -29.89
CA ILE A 420 -27.19 -3.48 -31.06
C ILE A 420 -27.28 -4.45 -32.23
N ASP A 421 -26.21 -5.16 -32.54
CA ASP A 421 -26.15 -6.14 -33.62
C ASP A 421 -27.18 -7.26 -33.44
N TYR A 422 -27.27 -7.79 -32.21
CA TYR A 422 -28.27 -8.79 -31.89
C TYR A 422 -29.70 -8.25 -32.07
N VAL A 423 -30.02 -7.11 -31.48
CA VAL A 423 -31.39 -6.54 -31.54
C VAL A 423 -31.74 -6.16 -32.99
N LYS A 424 -30.82 -5.55 -33.71
CA LYS A 424 -31.01 -5.11 -35.09
C LYS A 424 -31.22 -6.26 -36.04
N SER A 425 -30.41 -7.31 -35.94
CA SER A 425 -30.51 -8.50 -36.79
C SER A 425 -31.73 -9.36 -36.49
N THR A 426 -32.19 -9.43 -35.26
CA THR A 426 -33.27 -10.34 -34.83
C THR A 426 -34.64 -9.66 -34.84
N TYR A 427 -34.71 -8.39 -34.39
CA TYR A 427 -35.99 -7.69 -34.19
C TYR A 427 -36.14 -6.43 -35.02
N GLY A 428 -35.07 -5.93 -35.62
CA GLY A 428 -35.06 -4.73 -36.48
C GLY A 428 -34.78 -3.42 -35.74
N GLU A 429 -34.53 -2.37 -36.49
CA GLU A 429 -34.09 -1.05 -35.99
C GLU A 429 -35.10 -0.36 -35.07
N ALA A 430 -36.39 -0.65 -35.18
CA ALA A 430 -37.41 -0.06 -34.32
C ALA A 430 -37.20 -0.40 -32.83
N TYR A 431 -36.50 -1.50 -32.52
CA TYR A 431 -36.20 -1.97 -31.18
C TYR A 431 -34.90 -1.42 -30.60
N LEU A 432 -34.14 -0.63 -31.38
CA LEU A 432 -32.94 0.03 -30.90
C LEU A 432 -33.27 1.20 -29.96
N LYS A 433 -33.63 0.87 -28.73
CA LYS A 433 -33.91 1.85 -27.66
C LYS A 433 -32.82 1.81 -26.58
N PRO A 434 -32.43 2.95 -26.00
CA PRO A 434 -31.38 3.01 -24.98
C PRO A 434 -31.56 2.02 -23.84
N LEU A 435 -32.79 1.80 -23.38
CA LEU A 435 -33.11 0.88 -22.29
C LEU A 435 -33.03 -0.60 -22.69
N ILE A 436 -33.06 -0.93 -23.97
CA ILE A 436 -32.88 -2.29 -24.49
C ILE A 436 -31.40 -2.55 -24.72
N VAL A 437 -30.75 -1.72 -25.51
CA VAL A 437 -29.37 -1.95 -25.96
C VAL A 437 -28.31 -1.78 -24.84
N ASN A 438 -28.67 -1.16 -23.72
CA ASN A 438 -27.78 -1.11 -22.53
C ASN A 438 -27.79 -2.39 -21.69
N LYS A 439 -28.47 -3.44 -22.13
CA LYS A 439 -28.47 -4.76 -21.49
C LYS A 439 -27.45 -5.66 -22.17
N LYS A 440 -26.86 -6.57 -21.38
CA LYS A 440 -25.95 -7.57 -21.94
C LYS A 440 -26.65 -8.45 -22.95
N VAL A 441 -25.95 -8.80 -24.01
CA VAL A 441 -26.50 -9.58 -25.12
C VAL A 441 -27.02 -10.96 -24.66
N GLU A 442 -26.35 -11.59 -23.69
CA GLU A 442 -26.80 -12.89 -23.13
C GLU A 442 -28.17 -12.76 -22.47
N TYR A 443 -28.40 -11.66 -21.74
CA TYR A 443 -29.70 -11.39 -21.13
C TYR A 443 -30.76 -11.15 -22.21
N LEU A 444 -30.44 -10.36 -23.23
CA LEU A 444 -31.38 -10.08 -24.34
C LEU A 444 -31.75 -11.34 -25.12
N LYS A 445 -30.79 -12.25 -25.38
CA LYS A 445 -31.01 -13.54 -26.07
C LYS A 445 -31.96 -14.46 -25.33
N VAL A 446 -32.15 -14.28 -24.03
CA VAL A 446 -33.05 -15.09 -23.22
C VAL A 446 -34.40 -14.40 -23.02
N VAL A 447 -34.40 -13.11 -22.72
CA VAL A 447 -35.61 -12.37 -22.33
C VAL A 447 -36.44 -11.90 -23.52
N LEU A 448 -35.84 -11.40 -24.59
CA LEU A 448 -36.58 -10.89 -25.74
C LEU A 448 -37.37 -12.01 -26.47
N PRO A 449 -36.81 -13.19 -26.74
CA PRO A 449 -37.60 -14.30 -27.33
C PRO A 449 -38.80 -14.73 -26.47
N TYR A 450 -38.60 -14.72 -25.13
CA TYR A 450 -39.71 -15.02 -24.22
C TYR A 450 -40.83 -13.99 -24.29
N LEU A 451 -40.48 -12.69 -24.28
CA LEU A 451 -41.46 -11.60 -24.40
C LEU A 451 -42.12 -11.57 -25.77
N ASP A 452 -41.41 -11.97 -26.81
CA ASP A 452 -41.97 -12.14 -28.17
C ASP A 452 -43.00 -13.27 -28.22
N SER A 453 -42.71 -14.42 -27.61
CA SER A 453 -43.63 -15.56 -27.52
C SER A 453 -44.96 -15.22 -26.79
N LEU A 454 -44.92 -14.19 -25.96
CA LEU A 454 -46.11 -13.64 -25.28
C LEU A 454 -46.83 -12.55 -26.08
N ASN A 455 -46.37 -12.21 -27.29
CA ASN A 455 -46.88 -11.13 -28.15
C ASN A 455 -46.84 -9.74 -27.47
N VAL A 456 -45.93 -9.53 -26.48
CA VAL A 456 -45.84 -8.29 -25.73
C VAL A 456 -44.66 -7.40 -26.12
N LEU A 457 -43.80 -7.87 -27.01
CA LEU A 457 -42.59 -7.19 -27.43
C LEU A 457 -42.85 -5.76 -27.98
N PRO A 458 -43.91 -5.48 -28.75
CA PRO A 458 -44.24 -4.13 -29.17
C PRO A 458 -44.54 -3.14 -28.03
N ILE A 459 -44.96 -3.63 -26.87
CA ILE A 459 -45.23 -2.83 -25.67
C ILE A 459 -43.93 -2.51 -24.96
N VAL A 460 -42.94 -3.43 -24.98
CA VAL A 460 -41.62 -3.24 -24.38
C VAL A 460 -40.89 -2.04 -25.00
N ILE A 461 -41.07 -1.76 -26.29
CA ILE A 461 -40.50 -0.55 -26.95
C ILE A 461 -41.01 0.71 -26.28
N LYS A 462 -42.25 0.73 -25.82
CA LYS A 462 -42.88 1.92 -25.19
C LYS A 462 -42.57 2.00 -23.69
N SER A 463 -42.35 0.86 -23.03
CA SER A 463 -42.09 0.76 -21.60
C SER A 463 -41.13 -0.38 -21.28
N ALA A 464 -39.83 -0.11 -21.34
CA ALA A 464 -38.77 -1.08 -21.12
C ALA A 464 -38.50 -1.39 -19.63
N SER A 465 -39.36 -0.96 -18.70
CA SER A 465 -39.18 -1.22 -17.24
C SER A 465 -39.12 -2.73 -16.92
N ILE A 466 -39.80 -3.56 -17.69
CA ILE A 466 -39.78 -5.00 -17.57
C ILE A 466 -38.37 -5.59 -17.72
N LEU A 467 -37.51 -4.98 -18.50
CA LEU A 467 -36.10 -5.39 -18.70
C LEU A 467 -35.20 -5.11 -17.50
N THR A 468 -35.73 -4.62 -16.39
CA THR A 468 -35.02 -4.55 -15.10
C THR A 468 -35.14 -5.82 -14.26
N LEU A 469 -36.00 -6.76 -14.69
CA LEU A 469 -36.28 -8.03 -14.04
C LEU A 469 -35.46 -9.17 -14.66
N THR A 470 -35.25 -10.23 -13.89
CA THR A 470 -34.71 -11.49 -14.44
C THR A 470 -35.81 -12.23 -15.19
N LEU A 471 -35.46 -13.23 -16.05
CA LEU A 471 -36.46 -14.05 -16.73
C LEU A 471 -37.39 -14.73 -15.73
N ASP A 472 -36.85 -15.33 -14.67
CA ASP A 472 -37.63 -16.01 -13.64
C ASP A 472 -38.63 -15.06 -12.95
N GLU A 473 -38.23 -13.83 -12.66
CA GLU A 473 -39.12 -12.80 -12.12
C GLU A 473 -40.23 -12.40 -13.11
N ILE A 474 -39.92 -12.39 -14.40
CA ILE A 474 -40.93 -12.11 -15.44
C ILE A 474 -41.93 -13.26 -15.53
N ILE A 475 -41.46 -14.49 -15.50
CA ILE A 475 -42.29 -15.69 -15.51
C ILE A 475 -43.19 -15.74 -14.26
N GLU A 476 -42.61 -15.57 -13.08
CA GLU A 476 -43.34 -15.55 -11.80
C GLU A 476 -44.48 -14.51 -11.81
N ARG A 477 -44.22 -13.32 -12.33
CA ARG A 477 -45.23 -12.27 -12.39
C ARG A 477 -46.35 -12.58 -13.40
N LYS A 478 -46.00 -13.16 -14.52
CA LYS A 478 -46.97 -13.63 -15.50
C LYS A 478 -47.92 -14.67 -14.87
N GLU A 479 -47.36 -15.72 -14.27
CA GLU A 479 -48.12 -16.76 -13.60
C GLU A 479 -49.01 -16.20 -12.48
N TYR A 480 -48.50 -15.23 -11.70
CA TYR A 480 -49.31 -14.59 -10.66
C TYR A 480 -50.51 -13.81 -11.26
N ILE A 481 -50.31 -13.02 -12.33
CA ILE A 481 -51.37 -12.26 -13.00
C ILE A 481 -52.42 -13.21 -13.53
N GLU A 482 -52.04 -14.32 -14.18
CA GLU A 482 -52.94 -15.34 -14.68
C GLU A 482 -53.69 -16.04 -13.54
N SER A 483 -53.05 -16.30 -12.40
CA SER A 483 -53.66 -16.96 -11.24
C SER A 483 -54.76 -16.13 -10.58
N ILE A 484 -54.73 -14.82 -10.74
CA ILE A 484 -55.78 -13.91 -10.23
C ILE A 484 -56.85 -13.57 -11.29
N GLY A 485 -56.78 -14.21 -12.45
CA GLY A 485 -57.76 -14.06 -13.54
C GLY A 485 -57.63 -12.74 -14.31
N GLU A 486 -56.45 -12.08 -14.25
CA GLU A 486 -56.19 -10.83 -14.97
C GLU A 486 -55.37 -11.08 -16.26
N GLU A 487 -55.52 -10.15 -17.21
CA GLU A 487 -54.73 -10.19 -18.46
C GLU A 487 -53.39 -9.50 -18.29
N LEU A 488 -52.35 -10.04 -18.96
CA LEU A 488 -50.99 -9.50 -18.98
C LEU A 488 -50.95 -8.13 -19.69
N VAL A 489 -51.75 -7.97 -20.73
CA VAL A 489 -51.93 -6.75 -21.49
C VAL A 489 -53.36 -6.29 -21.35
N LEU A 490 -53.54 -5.08 -20.83
CA LEU A 490 -54.86 -4.47 -20.63
C LEU A 490 -55.48 -4.04 -22.00
N PRO A 491 -56.81 -3.87 -22.09
CA PRO A 491 -57.51 -3.45 -23.31
C PRO A 491 -56.99 -2.12 -23.91
N ASN A 492 -56.37 -1.29 -23.08
CA ASN A 492 -55.72 -0.02 -23.53
C ASN A 492 -54.30 -0.22 -24.13
N GLY A 493 -53.87 -1.47 -24.33
CA GLY A 493 -52.56 -1.81 -24.90
C GLY A 493 -51.38 -1.53 -23.98
N ARG A 494 -51.57 -1.44 -22.67
CA ARG A 494 -50.50 -1.26 -21.67
C ARG A 494 -50.31 -2.54 -20.88
N PHE A 495 -49.12 -2.72 -20.31
CA PHE A 495 -48.91 -3.80 -19.35
C PHE A 495 -49.80 -3.65 -18.13
N ASN A 496 -50.23 -4.80 -17.59
CA ASN A 496 -50.79 -4.86 -16.25
C ASN A 496 -49.78 -4.23 -15.26
N SER A 497 -50.27 -3.42 -14.32
CA SER A 497 -49.45 -2.70 -13.38
C SER A 497 -48.53 -3.59 -12.53
N ILE A 498 -48.99 -4.82 -12.27
CA ILE A 498 -48.24 -5.84 -11.54
C ILE A 498 -47.00 -6.29 -12.33
N PHE A 499 -47.13 -6.42 -13.66
CA PHE A 499 -46.05 -6.88 -14.53
C PHE A 499 -44.87 -5.90 -14.54
N GLY A 500 -45.12 -4.58 -14.51
CA GLY A 500 -44.11 -3.53 -14.46
C GLY A 500 -43.75 -3.02 -13.06
N MET A 501 -44.31 -3.61 -12.01
CA MET A 501 -44.14 -3.13 -10.62
C MET A 501 -42.70 -3.27 -10.10
N SER A 502 -42.29 -2.43 -9.17
CA SER A 502 -40.98 -2.60 -8.49
C SER A 502 -40.94 -3.90 -7.68
N ARG A 503 -39.73 -4.49 -7.56
CA ARG A 503 -39.53 -5.74 -6.77
C ARG A 503 -40.06 -5.63 -5.34
N ALA A 504 -39.85 -4.49 -4.69
CA ALA A 504 -40.29 -4.27 -3.31
C ALA A 504 -41.82 -4.27 -3.19
N ASN A 505 -42.51 -3.61 -4.12
CA ASN A 505 -43.97 -3.54 -4.13
C ASN A 505 -44.60 -4.89 -4.51
N TYR A 506 -44.00 -5.60 -5.47
CA TYR A 506 -44.45 -6.95 -5.85
C TYR A 506 -44.36 -7.93 -4.68
N ARG A 507 -43.22 -7.96 -3.96
CA ARG A 507 -43.06 -8.80 -2.76
C ARG A 507 -44.09 -8.49 -1.67
N LYS A 508 -44.45 -7.22 -1.48
CA LYS A 508 -45.50 -6.81 -0.53
C LYS A 508 -46.87 -7.28 -0.98
N LEU A 509 -47.16 -7.26 -2.28
CA LEU A 509 -48.42 -7.74 -2.85
C LEU A 509 -48.59 -9.25 -2.62
N VAL A 510 -47.63 -10.05 -3.07
CA VAL A 510 -47.64 -11.51 -2.94
C VAL A 510 -47.60 -11.98 -1.48
N GLY A 511 -46.87 -11.27 -0.62
CA GLY A 511 -46.84 -11.55 0.82
C GLY A 511 -48.19 -11.34 1.52
N LYS A 512 -49.01 -10.39 1.06
CA LYS A 512 -50.38 -10.19 1.56
C LYS A 512 -51.34 -11.26 1.09
N THR A 513 -51.16 -11.78 -0.14
CA THR A 513 -52.03 -12.81 -0.72
C THR A 513 -51.76 -14.19 -0.13
N ARG A 514 -50.54 -14.47 0.36
CA ARG A 514 -50.20 -15.74 1.05
C ARG A 514 -50.60 -15.79 2.51
N SER A 515 -51.07 -14.67 3.08
CA SER A 515 -51.54 -14.56 4.48
C SER A 515 -53.07 -14.53 4.60
N ILE A 516 -53.81 -14.74 3.52
CA ILE A 516 -55.24 -15.00 3.45
C ILE A 516 -55.44 -16.45 3.02
#